data_c3c29f457078e7d6c44b43fba6041175
#
_entry.id   c3c29f457078e7d6c44b43fba6041175
#
_cell.length_a   1.000
_cell.length_b   1.000
_cell.length_c   1.000
_cell.angle_alpha   90.00
_cell.angle_beta   90.00
_cell.angle_gamma   90.00
#
_symmetry.space_group_name_H-M   'P 1'
#
loop_
_entity.id
_entity.type
_entity.pdbx_description
1 polymer ?
#
loop_
_entity_poly.entity_id
_entity_poly.type
_entity_poly.pdbx_seq_one_letter_code
_entity_poly.pdbx_strand_id
1 'polypeptide(L)'
;MTSPDEIISVKNVFKIFGAQPDTAMKMLAAGASKKEVFEKTGQVIGVFDASFAVKRGEIFVIMGLSGSGKSTMVRLFNRLIEPTSGSIYLNGREITGLADKALLDVRRKEMGMVFQSFALMPHMSVLENTAFGLEISGIGEKERHSRAREALAQVGLAGQEHSYPHQLSGGMQQRVGLARALANDPTILLMD
;
A
#
# COMPACT_ATOMS: atom_id res chain seq x y z
N MET A 1 -7.45 10.36 20.34
CA MET A 1 -5.99 10.50 20.28
C MET A 1 -5.45 9.12 19.93
N THR A 2 -4.47 9.03 19.05
CA THR A 2 -3.76 7.77 18.75
C THR A 2 -2.74 7.55 19.87
N SER A 3 -2.54 6.29 20.29
CA SER A 3 -1.49 5.94 21.25
C SER A 3 -0.11 6.23 20.64
N PRO A 4 0.90 6.65 21.39
CA PRO A 4 2.27 6.85 20.90
C PRO A 4 2.89 5.60 20.25
N ASP A 5 2.38 4.42 20.61
CA ASP A 5 2.84 3.11 20.12
C ASP A 5 2.18 2.71 18.78
N GLU A 6 1.10 3.38 18.38
CA GLU A 6 0.38 3.06 17.14
C GLU A 6 1.08 3.69 15.94
N ILE A 7 1.53 2.85 15.00
CA ILE A 7 2.12 3.31 13.73
C ILE A 7 1.03 3.59 12.69
N ILE A 8 -0.01 2.76 12.66
CA ILE A 8 -1.21 2.93 11.82
C ILE A 8 -2.42 2.93 12.74
N SER A 9 -3.36 3.85 12.51
CA SER A 9 -4.68 3.83 13.13
C SER A 9 -5.75 4.10 12.07
N VAL A 10 -6.73 3.22 12.00
CA VAL A 10 -7.87 3.27 11.08
C VAL A 10 -9.12 3.46 11.89
N LYS A 11 -9.95 4.44 11.53
CA LYS A 11 -11.16 4.81 12.30
C LYS A 11 -12.36 4.93 11.38
N ASN A 12 -13.31 4.03 11.55
CA ASN A 12 -14.61 4.01 10.87
C ASN A 12 -14.49 4.19 9.34
N VAL A 13 -13.54 3.47 8.73
CA VAL A 13 -13.25 3.59 7.31
C VAL A 13 -14.25 2.78 6.49
N PHE A 14 -14.86 3.46 5.54
CA PHE A 14 -15.71 2.89 4.50
C PHE A 14 -15.10 3.10 3.13
N LYS A 15 -15.27 2.12 2.24
CA LYS A 15 -15.06 2.28 0.81
C LYS A 15 -16.22 1.72 0.03
N ILE A 16 -16.89 2.59 -0.68
CA ILE A 16 -18.00 2.26 -1.59
C ILE A 16 -17.56 2.62 -3.00
N PHE A 17 -17.68 1.69 -3.92
CA PHE A 17 -17.45 1.89 -5.35
C PHE A 17 -18.77 2.11 -6.05
N GLY A 18 -18.86 3.17 -6.85
CA GLY A 18 -20.06 3.57 -7.59
C GLY A 18 -20.24 5.08 -7.63
N ALA A 19 -21.25 5.53 -8.39
CA ALA A 19 -21.46 6.95 -8.65
C ALA A 19 -22.13 7.72 -7.50
N GLN A 20 -22.79 7.02 -6.57
CA GLN A 20 -23.60 7.65 -5.50
C GLN A 20 -23.28 7.05 -4.11
N PRO A 21 -22.03 7.17 -3.62
CA PRO A 21 -21.62 6.55 -2.35
C PRO A 21 -22.45 7.05 -1.15
N ASP A 22 -22.92 8.31 -1.16
CA ASP A 22 -23.74 8.87 -0.08
C ASP A 22 -25.10 8.16 0.06
N THR A 23 -25.70 7.75 -1.05
CA THR A 23 -26.95 6.98 -1.02
C THR A 23 -26.71 5.62 -0.34
N ALA A 24 -25.66 4.93 -0.70
CA ALA A 24 -25.31 3.67 -0.08
C ALA A 24 -24.98 3.84 1.43
N MET A 25 -24.26 4.91 1.81
CA MET A 25 -23.97 5.22 3.22
C MET A 25 -25.27 5.42 4.02
N LYS A 26 -26.25 6.17 3.49
CA LYS A 26 -27.56 6.36 4.14
C LYS A 26 -28.32 5.05 4.30
N MET A 27 -28.28 4.18 3.31
CA MET A 27 -28.92 2.87 3.39
C MET A 27 -28.25 1.97 4.44
N LEU A 28 -26.92 1.95 4.51
CA LEU A 28 -26.18 1.22 5.52
C LEU A 28 -26.47 1.74 6.93
N ALA A 29 -26.53 3.05 7.11
CA ALA A 29 -26.90 3.68 8.39
C ALA A 29 -28.34 3.34 8.82
N ALA A 30 -29.25 3.10 7.85
CA ALA A 30 -30.60 2.62 8.09
C ALA A 30 -30.68 1.09 8.32
N GLY A 31 -29.56 0.37 8.36
CA GLY A 31 -29.50 -1.07 8.63
C GLY A 31 -29.61 -1.97 7.39
N ALA A 32 -29.54 -1.41 6.18
CA ALA A 32 -29.54 -2.22 4.97
C ALA A 32 -28.27 -3.08 4.87
N SER A 33 -28.42 -4.31 4.40
CA SER A 33 -27.31 -5.22 4.12
C SER A 33 -26.53 -4.78 2.87
N LYS A 34 -25.27 -5.25 2.74
CA LYS A 34 -24.46 -5.03 1.53
C LYS A 34 -25.16 -5.48 0.25
N LYS A 35 -25.91 -6.61 0.34
CA LYS A 35 -26.67 -7.16 -0.78
C LYS A 35 -27.80 -6.23 -1.19
N GLU A 36 -28.59 -5.74 -0.25
CA GLU A 36 -29.70 -4.80 -0.52
C GLU A 36 -29.19 -3.49 -1.11
N VAL A 37 -28.04 -2.98 -0.64
CA VAL A 37 -27.41 -1.79 -1.23
C VAL A 37 -27.04 -2.05 -2.68
N PHE A 38 -26.40 -3.19 -2.97
CA PHE A 38 -26.05 -3.55 -4.35
C PHE A 38 -27.27 -3.72 -5.25
N GLU A 39 -28.31 -4.45 -4.80
CA GLU A 39 -29.54 -4.69 -5.58
C GLU A 39 -30.29 -3.39 -5.91
N LYS A 40 -30.31 -2.42 -4.98
CA LYS A 40 -31.04 -1.16 -5.16
C LYS A 40 -30.25 -0.08 -5.88
N THR A 41 -28.92 -0.09 -5.77
CA THR A 41 -28.09 1.03 -6.23
C THR A 41 -26.99 0.63 -7.22
N GLY A 42 -26.71 -0.65 -7.39
CA GLY A 42 -25.57 -1.16 -8.17
C GLY A 42 -24.21 -0.87 -7.54
N GLN A 43 -24.16 -0.34 -6.31
CA GLN A 43 -22.90 0.05 -5.67
C GLN A 43 -22.29 -1.10 -4.88
N VAL A 44 -20.95 -1.20 -4.93
CA VAL A 44 -20.19 -2.26 -4.27
C VAL A 44 -19.52 -1.73 -3.02
N ILE A 45 -19.78 -2.37 -1.88
CA ILE A 45 -19.12 -2.04 -0.61
C ILE A 45 -17.81 -2.83 -0.52
N GLY A 46 -16.69 -2.16 -0.76
CA GLY A 46 -15.36 -2.74 -0.69
C GLY A 46 -14.86 -2.88 0.75
N VAL A 47 -15.08 -1.86 1.59
CA VAL A 47 -14.75 -1.86 3.02
C VAL A 47 -15.93 -1.29 3.80
N PHE A 48 -16.25 -1.93 4.92
CA PHE A 48 -17.39 -1.57 5.76
C PHE A 48 -16.93 -1.38 7.20
N ASP A 49 -17.02 -0.15 7.69
CA ASP A 49 -16.76 0.26 9.09
C ASP A 49 -15.50 -0.35 9.71
N ALA A 50 -14.38 -0.25 8.98
CA ALA A 50 -13.14 -0.79 9.47
C ALA A 50 -12.50 0.14 10.51
N SER A 51 -12.21 -0.43 11.68
CA SER A 51 -11.52 0.28 12.76
C SER A 51 -10.53 -0.66 13.44
N PHE A 52 -9.24 -0.31 13.42
CA PHE A 52 -8.16 -1.05 14.08
C PHE A 52 -6.91 -0.19 14.16
N ALA A 53 -5.95 -0.65 14.95
CA ALA A 53 -4.64 -0.04 15.05
C ALA A 53 -3.54 -1.10 14.88
N VAL A 54 -2.39 -0.67 14.36
CA VAL A 54 -1.17 -1.49 14.21
C VAL A 54 -0.06 -0.80 14.98
N LYS A 55 0.64 -1.55 15.81
CA LYS A 55 1.74 -1.04 16.62
C LYS A 55 3.05 -1.02 15.84
N ARG A 56 3.99 -0.24 16.32
CA ARG A 56 5.35 -0.22 15.78
C ARG A 56 6.01 -1.61 15.92
N GLY A 57 6.60 -2.10 14.82
CA GLY A 57 7.24 -3.42 14.78
C GLY A 57 6.27 -4.61 14.70
N GLU A 58 4.95 -4.36 14.63
CA GLU A 58 3.96 -5.42 14.50
C GLU A 58 3.83 -5.91 13.07
N ILE A 59 3.64 -7.21 12.90
CA ILE A 59 3.19 -7.82 11.64
C ILE A 59 1.67 -8.01 11.74
N PHE A 60 0.93 -7.17 11.01
CA PHE A 60 -0.52 -7.20 10.97
C PHE A 60 -1.02 -7.88 9.69
N VAL A 61 -1.83 -8.91 9.81
CA VAL A 61 -2.32 -9.71 8.67
C VAL A 61 -3.81 -9.53 8.46
N ILE A 62 -4.20 -9.13 7.25
CA ILE A 62 -5.61 -9.03 6.82
C ILE A 62 -5.96 -10.31 6.06
N MET A 63 -6.85 -11.13 6.63
CA MET A 63 -7.31 -12.40 6.04
C MET A 63 -8.78 -12.33 5.63
N GLY A 64 -9.16 -13.16 4.67
CA GLY A 64 -10.54 -13.29 4.19
C GLY A 64 -10.62 -13.92 2.80
N LEU A 65 -11.83 -14.25 2.36
CA LEU A 65 -12.09 -14.83 1.05
C LEU A 65 -11.72 -13.88 -0.10
N SER A 66 -11.60 -14.41 -1.32
CA SER A 66 -11.45 -13.58 -2.53
C SER A 66 -12.62 -12.59 -2.62
N GLY A 67 -12.34 -11.34 -2.99
CA GLY A 67 -13.35 -10.29 -3.08
C GLY A 67 -13.80 -9.69 -1.74
N SER A 68 -13.22 -10.08 -0.59
CA SER A 68 -13.61 -9.53 0.73
C SER A 68 -13.08 -8.11 1.03
N GLY A 69 -12.34 -7.48 0.11
CA GLY A 69 -11.84 -6.12 0.28
C GLY A 69 -10.42 -5.99 0.83
N LYS A 70 -9.65 -7.09 0.97
CA LYS A 70 -8.26 -7.06 1.50
C LYS A 70 -7.35 -6.11 0.74
N SER A 71 -7.22 -6.29 -0.57
CA SER A 71 -6.41 -5.41 -1.44
C SER A 71 -6.93 -3.97 -1.43
N THR A 72 -8.27 -3.80 -1.33
CA THR A 72 -8.86 -2.46 -1.17
C THR A 72 -8.37 -1.81 0.11
N MET A 73 -8.37 -2.54 1.25
CA MET A 73 -7.90 -2.01 2.53
C MET A 73 -6.41 -1.65 2.47
N VAL A 74 -5.56 -2.51 1.90
CA VAL A 74 -4.12 -2.21 1.73
C VAL A 74 -3.93 -0.93 0.88
N ARG A 75 -4.71 -0.76 -0.18
CA ARG A 75 -4.63 0.41 -1.06
C ARG A 75 -5.24 1.68 -0.48
N LEU A 76 -6.08 1.57 0.54
CA LEU A 76 -6.56 2.71 1.32
C LEU A 76 -5.47 3.30 2.20
N PHE A 77 -4.55 2.47 2.76
CA PHE A 77 -3.45 2.96 3.60
C PHE A 77 -2.51 3.92 2.88
N ASN A 78 -2.26 3.70 1.59
CA ASN A 78 -1.41 4.60 0.81
C ASN A 78 -2.22 5.57 -0.06
N ARG A 79 -3.57 5.59 0.11
CA ARG A 79 -4.50 6.39 -0.68
C ARG A 79 -4.37 6.20 -2.21
N LEU A 80 -3.93 5.01 -2.66
CA LEU A 80 -4.14 4.62 -4.07
C LEU A 80 -5.64 4.49 -4.39
N ILE A 81 -6.43 4.21 -3.35
CA ILE A 81 -7.89 4.28 -3.37
C ILE A 81 -8.30 5.24 -2.27
N GLU A 82 -9.12 6.25 -2.61
CA GLU A 82 -9.65 7.18 -1.61
C GLU A 82 -10.75 6.51 -0.80
N PRO A 83 -10.76 6.65 0.53
CA PRO A 83 -11.89 6.20 1.36
C PRO A 83 -13.15 7.02 1.04
N THR A 84 -14.30 6.40 1.21
CA THR A 84 -15.59 7.11 1.12
C THR A 84 -15.84 7.91 2.39
N SER A 85 -15.48 7.37 3.54
CA SER A 85 -15.53 8.06 4.84
C SER A 85 -14.58 7.41 5.84
N GLY A 86 -14.41 8.04 6.99
CA GLY A 86 -13.47 7.62 8.04
C GLY A 86 -12.09 8.22 7.86
N SER A 87 -11.20 7.91 8.80
CA SER A 87 -9.85 8.50 8.85
C SER A 87 -8.79 7.43 9.01
N ILE A 88 -7.65 7.65 8.35
CA ILE A 88 -6.45 6.82 8.45
C ILE A 88 -5.29 7.69 8.93
N TYR A 89 -4.58 7.22 9.93
CA TYR A 89 -3.43 7.89 10.52
C TYR A 89 -2.17 7.05 10.34
N LEU A 90 -1.07 7.74 10.06
CA LEU A 90 0.29 7.19 10.05
C LEU A 90 1.15 8.02 11.00
N ASN A 91 1.82 7.39 11.96
CA ASN A 91 2.60 8.10 13.00
C ASN A 91 1.81 9.22 13.69
N GLY A 92 0.52 9.02 13.96
CA GLY A 92 -0.36 10.03 14.56
C GLY A 92 -0.81 11.15 13.61
N ARG A 93 -0.28 11.20 12.38
CA ARG A 93 -0.66 12.18 11.34
C ARG A 93 -1.82 11.62 10.51
N GLU A 94 -2.91 12.34 10.40
CA GLU A 94 -3.99 11.97 9.49
C GLU A 94 -3.55 12.09 8.03
N ILE A 95 -3.67 10.99 7.27
CA ILE A 95 -3.28 10.95 5.87
C ILE A 95 -4.46 11.11 4.92
N THR A 96 -5.69 10.88 5.38
CA THR A 96 -6.91 10.98 4.55
C THR A 96 -7.21 12.40 4.08
N GLY A 97 -6.86 13.40 4.86
CA GLY A 97 -7.05 14.82 4.53
C GLY A 97 -5.84 15.53 3.90
N LEU A 98 -4.73 14.81 3.64
CA LEU A 98 -3.53 15.45 3.08
C LEU A 98 -3.72 15.90 1.64
N ALA A 99 -3.20 17.08 1.33
CA ALA A 99 -3.04 17.52 -0.06
C ALA A 99 -2.03 16.63 -0.80
N ASP A 100 -2.17 16.54 -2.13
CA ASP A 100 -1.41 15.61 -2.99
C ASP A 100 0.11 15.70 -2.80
N LYS A 101 0.66 16.90 -2.68
CA LYS A 101 2.10 17.10 -2.48
C LYS A 101 2.57 16.50 -1.15
N ALA A 102 1.81 16.72 -0.07
CA ALA A 102 2.15 16.19 1.25
C ALA A 102 1.97 14.66 1.30
N LEU A 103 0.95 14.13 0.63
CA LEU A 103 0.74 12.69 0.50
C LEU A 103 1.87 12.02 -0.30
N LEU A 104 2.34 12.66 -1.37
CA LEU A 104 3.46 12.17 -2.17
C LEU A 104 4.74 12.07 -1.33
N ASP A 105 5.01 13.05 -0.47
CA ASP A 105 6.15 13.02 0.44
C ASP A 105 6.05 11.87 1.45
N VAL A 106 4.86 11.62 2.01
CA VAL A 106 4.61 10.48 2.91
C VAL A 106 4.84 9.16 2.18
N ARG A 107 4.28 8.99 0.98
CA ARG A 107 4.46 7.78 0.16
C ARG A 107 5.92 7.49 -0.14
N ARG A 108 6.71 8.52 -0.47
CA ARG A 108 8.13 8.38 -0.83
C ARG A 108 9.02 8.03 0.36
N LYS A 109 8.73 8.60 1.54
CA LYS A 109 9.61 8.53 2.70
C LYS A 109 9.20 7.47 3.73
N GLU A 110 7.90 7.23 3.86
CA GLU A 110 7.37 6.45 4.97
C GLU A 110 6.73 5.13 4.55
N MET A 111 6.39 4.95 3.25
CA MET A 111 5.62 3.79 2.78
C MET A 111 6.38 2.99 1.73
N GLY A 112 6.65 1.72 2.02
CA GLY A 112 7.01 0.72 1.01
C GLY A 112 5.78 -0.08 0.58
N MET A 113 5.68 -0.41 -0.71
CA MET A 113 4.59 -1.28 -1.21
C MET A 113 5.12 -2.37 -2.13
N VAL A 114 4.72 -3.59 -1.83
CA VAL A 114 4.90 -4.77 -2.68
C VAL A 114 3.55 -5.12 -3.31
N PHE A 115 3.51 -5.14 -4.64
CA PHE A 115 2.30 -5.42 -5.42
C PHE A 115 2.19 -6.90 -5.75
N GLN A 116 0.98 -7.42 -5.81
CA GLN A 116 0.67 -8.81 -6.17
C GLN A 116 1.25 -9.21 -7.55
N SER A 117 1.26 -8.30 -8.52
CA SER A 117 1.83 -8.49 -9.85
C SER A 117 3.28 -8.05 -9.98
N PHE A 118 3.99 -7.86 -8.87
CA PHE A 118 5.37 -7.37 -8.73
C PHE A 118 5.60 -5.96 -9.29
N ALA A 119 4.88 -5.54 -10.31
CA ALA A 119 4.95 -4.22 -10.96
C ALA A 119 6.40 -3.81 -11.30
N LEU A 120 7.21 -4.74 -11.82
CA LEU A 120 8.55 -4.46 -12.29
C LEU A 120 8.50 -3.81 -13.67
N MET A 121 9.40 -2.86 -13.90
CA MET A 121 9.57 -2.21 -15.19
C MET A 121 10.38 -3.12 -16.10
N PRO A 122 9.81 -3.64 -17.20
CA PRO A 122 10.42 -4.71 -18.00
C PRO A 122 11.68 -4.26 -18.76
N HIS A 123 11.83 -2.96 -19.00
CA HIS A 123 12.95 -2.34 -19.69
C HIS A 123 14.10 -1.90 -18.76
N MET A 124 13.92 -2.07 -17.45
CA MET A 124 14.93 -1.75 -16.44
C MET A 124 15.54 -3.05 -15.89
N SER A 125 16.85 -3.01 -15.61
CA SER A 125 17.54 -4.07 -14.88
C SER A 125 17.00 -4.26 -13.45
N VAL A 126 17.38 -5.33 -12.80
CA VAL A 126 17.05 -5.61 -11.39
C VAL A 126 17.54 -4.49 -10.47
N LEU A 127 18.77 -4.01 -10.70
CA LEU A 127 19.33 -2.88 -9.93
C LEU A 127 18.52 -1.60 -10.12
N GLU A 128 18.21 -1.25 -11.35
CA GLU A 128 17.42 -0.05 -11.67
C GLU A 128 15.99 -0.14 -11.11
N ASN A 129 15.33 -1.30 -11.24
CA ASN A 129 14.04 -1.53 -10.62
C ASN A 129 14.09 -1.33 -9.10
N THR A 130 15.13 -1.84 -8.45
CA THR A 130 15.30 -1.72 -7.00
C THR A 130 15.62 -0.27 -6.59
N ALA A 131 16.43 0.43 -7.38
CA ALA A 131 16.83 1.81 -7.13
C ALA A 131 15.75 2.85 -7.48
N PHE A 132 14.69 2.47 -8.19
CA PHE A 132 13.73 3.40 -8.80
C PHE A 132 13.07 4.36 -7.80
N GLY A 133 12.66 3.86 -6.63
CA GLY A 133 12.07 4.71 -5.58
C GLY A 133 13.05 5.76 -5.04
N LEU A 134 14.32 5.40 -4.93
CA LEU A 134 15.40 6.30 -4.50
C LEU A 134 15.68 7.37 -5.57
N GLU A 135 15.62 6.99 -6.84
CA GLU A 135 15.80 7.92 -7.97
C GLU A 135 14.70 8.98 -7.99
N ILE A 136 13.43 8.59 -7.88
CA ILE A 136 12.30 9.52 -7.79
C ILE A 136 12.41 10.44 -6.56
N SER A 137 13.05 9.95 -5.50
CA SER A 137 13.32 10.72 -4.28
C SER A 137 14.50 11.68 -4.41
N GLY A 138 15.19 11.70 -5.57
CA GLY A 138 16.32 12.60 -5.85
C GLY A 138 17.65 12.13 -5.25
N ILE A 139 17.78 10.87 -4.84
CA ILE A 139 19.03 10.30 -4.31
C ILE A 139 20.04 10.12 -5.45
N GLY A 140 21.27 10.56 -5.22
CA GLY A 140 22.36 10.48 -6.20
C GLY A 140 22.67 9.02 -6.60
N GLU A 141 23.15 8.83 -7.84
CA GLU A 141 23.32 7.52 -8.46
C GLU A 141 24.17 6.55 -7.63
N LYS A 142 25.32 7.00 -7.15
CA LYS A 142 26.23 6.18 -6.34
C LYS A 142 25.57 5.65 -5.08
N GLU A 143 24.86 6.51 -4.37
CA GLU A 143 24.15 6.14 -3.12
C GLU A 143 22.96 5.22 -3.41
N ARG A 144 22.10 5.57 -4.38
CA ARG A 144 20.93 4.75 -4.71
C ARG A 144 21.31 3.34 -5.17
N HIS A 145 22.41 3.20 -5.94
CA HIS A 145 22.89 1.89 -6.36
C HIS A 145 23.51 1.10 -5.21
N SER A 146 24.18 1.75 -4.24
CA SER A 146 24.66 1.08 -3.02
C SER A 146 23.49 0.52 -2.23
N ARG A 147 22.50 1.33 -1.89
CA ARG A 147 21.31 0.93 -1.14
C ARG A 147 20.50 -0.15 -1.86
N ALA A 148 20.38 -0.04 -3.18
CA ALA A 148 19.71 -1.06 -3.98
C ALA A 148 20.44 -2.42 -3.93
N ARG A 149 21.78 -2.46 -4.01
CA ARG A 149 22.56 -3.71 -3.86
C ARG A 149 22.41 -4.31 -2.47
N GLU A 150 22.42 -3.49 -1.43
CA GLU A 150 22.19 -3.94 -0.05
C GLU A 150 20.80 -4.59 0.10
N ALA A 151 19.76 -3.94 -0.43
CA ALA A 151 18.40 -4.48 -0.42
C ALA A 151 18.29 -5.80 -1.23
N LEU A 152 18.95 -5.89 -2.39
CA LEU A 152 19.02 -7.13 -3.18
C LEU A 152 19.73 -8.25 -2.43
N ALA A 153 20.81 -7.95 -1.73
CA ALA A 153 21.52 -8.93 -0.91
C ALA A 153 20.64 -9.46 0.24
N GLN A 154 19.87 -8.60 0.90
CA GLN A 154 18.94 -8.99 1.97
C GLN A 154 17.87 -9.99 1.50
N VAL A 155 17.46 -9.91 0.24
CA VAL A 155 16.47 -10.84 -0.33
C VAL A 155 17.11 -12.01 -1.09
N GLY A 156 18.45 -12.20 -0.99
CA GLY A 156 19.19 -13.29 -1.62
C GLY A 156 19.27 -13.19 -3.15
N LEU A 157 19.38 -11.99 -3.69
CA LEU A 157 19.53 -11.70 -5.12
C LEU A 157 20.86 -10.99 -5.47
N ALA A 158 21.88 -11.10 -4.60
CA ALA A 158 23.23 -10.66 -4.93
C ALA A 158 23.72 -11.38 -6.19
N GLY A 159 24.33 -10.65 -7.12
CA GLY A 159 24.79 -11.14 -8.42
C GLY A 159 23.74 -11.12 -9.54
N GLN A 160 22.50 -10.66 -9.27
CA GLN A 160 21.42 -10.53 -10.25
C GLN A 160 21.19 -9.07 -10.71
N GLU A 161 22.06 -8.14 -10.35
CA GLU A 161 21.89 -6.70 -10.53
C GLU A 161 21.67 -6.31 -12.00
N HIS A 162 22.32 -7.01 -12.92
CA HIS A 162 22.29 -6.73 -14.36
C HIS A 162 21.25 -7.56 -15.14
N SER A 163 20.56 -8.49 -14.46
CA SER A 163 19.46 -9.26 -15.07
C SER A 163 18.25 -8.38 -15.30
N TYR A 164 17.39 -8.77 -16.23
CA TYR A 164 16.11 -8.14 -16.51
C TYR A 164 14.95 -8.98 -15.97
N PRO A 165 13.76 -8.40 -15.72
CA PRO A 165 12.63 -9.13 -15.16
C PRO A 165 12.27 -10.42 -15.91
N HIS A 166 12.32 -10.41 -17.25
CA HIS A 166 12.01 -11.59 -18.08
C HIS A 166 13.01 -12.76 -17.95
N GLN A 167 14.19 -12.50 -17.39
CA GLN A 167 15.23 -13.52 -17.13
C GLN A 167 15.07 -14.17 -15.74
N LEU A 168 14.14 -13.68 -14.93
CA LEU A 168 13.94 -14.13 -13.55
C LEU A 168 12.72 -15.04 -13.43
N SER A 169 12.80 -16.01 -12.50
CA SER A 169 11.61 -16.75 -12.07
C SER A 169 10.61 -15.82 -11.36
N GLY A 170 9.33 -16.22 -11.28
CA GLY A 170 8.31 -15.44 -10.58
C GLY A 170 8.68 -15.14 -9.12
N GLY A 171 9.26 -16.12 -8.40
CA GLY A 171 9.74 -15.92 -7.03
C GLY A 171 10.91 -14.94 -6.94
N MET A 172 11.80 -14.89 -7.94
CA MET A 172 12.85 -13.88 -8.00
C MET A 172 12.28 -12.50 -8.27
N GLN A 173 11.32 -12.37 -9.20
CA GLN A 173 10.64 -11.10 -9.48
C GLN A 173 9.92 -10.54 -8.24
N GLN A 174 9.28 -11.42 -7.46
CA GLN A 174 8.67 -11.05 -6.17
C GLN A 174 9.70 -10.49 -5.20
N ARG A 175 10.87 -11.14 -5.09
CA ARG A 175 11.96 -10.67 -4.24
C ARG A 175 12.56 -9.35 -4.72
N VAL A 176 12.63 -9.10 -6.03
CA VAL A 176 13.01 -7.76 -6.56
C VAL A 176 11.99 -6.70 -6.13
N GLY A 177 10.69 -7.01 -6.21
CA GLY A 177 9.63 -6.11 -5.72
C GLY A 177 9.76 -5.79 -4.24
N LEU A 178 10.13 -6.79 -3.43
CA LEU A 178 10.41 -6.62 -2.00
C LEU A 178 11.67 -5.75 -1.78
N ALA A 179 12.78 -6.05 -2.47
CA ALA A 179 14.00 -5.26 -2.38
C ALA A 179 13.76 -3.79 -2.76
N ARG A 180 12.98 -3.52 -3.82
CA ARG A 180 12.59 -2.16 -4.21
C ARG A 180 11.86 -1.42 -3.11
N ALA A 181 10.96 -2.09 -2.40
CA ALA A 181 10.24 -1.49 -1.29
C ALA A 181 11.15 -1.23 -0.08
N LEU A 182 12.08 -2.16 0.23
CA LEU A 182 13.03 -2.06 1.34
C LEU A 182 14.13 -1.02 1.10
N ALA A 183 14.56 -0.81 -0.14
CA ALA A 183 15.65 0.11 -0.47
C ALA A 183 15.41 1.56 0.02
N ASN A 184 14.15 1.96 0.14
CA ASN A 184 13.77 3.28 0.66
C ASN A 184 13.78 3.37 2.20
N ASP A 185 14.05 2.27 2.92
CA ASP A 185 13.96 2.19 4.39
C ASP A 185 12.61 2.73 4.92
N PRO A 186 11.49 2.17 4.50
CA PRO A 186 10.18 2.72 4.81
C PRO A 186 9.80 2.46 6.28
N THR A 187 9.00 3.38 6.85
CA THR A 187 8.43 3.23 8.19
C THR A 187 7.41 2.08 8.25
N ILE A 188 6.68 1.87 7.16
CA ILE A 188 5.72 0.77 7.00
C ILE A 188 5.93 0.06 5.66
N LEU A 189 5.73 -1.26 5.67
CA LEU A 189 5.73 -2.07 4.46
C LEU A 189 4.33 -2.65 4.24
N LEU A 190 3.71 -2.28 3.13
CA LEU A 190 2.41 -2.77 2.69
C LEU A 190 2.63 -3.90 1.66
N MET A 191 1.95 -5.02 1.88
CA MET A 191 2.04 -6.19 0.98
C MET A 191 0.64 -6.56 0.49
N ASP A 192 0.39 -6.45 -0.84
CA ASP A 192 -0.88 -6.78 -1.50
C ASP A 192 -0.76 -8.07 -2.33
#